data_b472885961b691d9228ee834a5211ce8
#
_entry.id   b472885961b691d9228ee834a5211ce8
#
_cell.length_a   1.000
_cell.length_b   1.000
_cell.length_c   1.000
_cell.angle_alpha   90.00
_cell.angle_beta   90.00
_cell.angle_gamma   90.00
#
_symmetry.space_group_name_H-M   'P 1'
#
loop_
_entity.id
_entity.type
_entity.pdbx_description
1 polymer ?
#
loop_
_entity_poly.entity_id
_entity_poly.type
_entity_poly.pdbx_seq_one_letter_code
_entity_poly.pdbx_strand_id
1 'polypeptide(L)'
;MPKVRFLPSQEEIEVKTGENLLKVAIRSKIDIQYSCGGAPSCAMCKVVIKNGEEYLNKMEPKEIDLLGNTYFLTKKRLACQTWLTEDGSVDLELAPDRQEKETPSSFRKPESEWRKTDVERRESVRRPLPASKNHRGKSSQKNKGKSGKRP
;
A
#
# COMPACT_ATOMS: atom_id res chain seq x y z
N MET A 1 11.20 33.82 3.98
CA MET A 1 10.01 33.08 4.49
C MET A 1 9.63 32.01 3.47
N PRO A 2 9.50 30.76 3.87
CA PRO A 2 9.14 29.70 2.96
C PRO A 2 7.72 29.88 2.41
N LYS A 3 7.52 29.48 1.16
CA LYS A 3 6.23 29.54 0.49
C LYS A 3 5.83 28.16 0.02
N VAL A 4 4.55 27.84 0.17
CA VAL A 4 3.96 26.61 -0.33
C VAL A 4 2.89 26.97 -1.34
N ARG A 5 2.99 26.38 -2.53
CA ARG A 5 2.01 26.55 -3.60
C ARG A 5 1.26 25.25 -3.80
N PHE A 6 -0.05 25.34 -3.72
CA PHE A 6 -0.94 24.19 -3.96
C PHE A 6 -1.51 24.23 -5.37
N LEU A 7 -1.30 23.15 -6.11
CA LEU A 7 -1.84 22.98 -7.46
C LEU A 7 -3.12 22.11 -7.37
N PRO A 8 -4.15 22.38 -8.18
CA PRO A 8 -4.21 23.32 -9.30
C PRO A 8 -4.63 24.75 -8.93
N SER A 9 -5.03 25.02 -7.68
CA SER A 9 -5.53 26.36 -7.27
C SER A 9 -4.49 27.47 -7.41
N GLN A 10 -3.21 27.13 -7.51
CA GLN A 10 -2.07 28.07 -7.56
C GLN A 10 -2.02 29.03 -6.36
N GLU A 11 -2.63 28.66 -5.26
CA GLU A 11 -2.59 29.45 -4.04
C GLU A 11 -1.21 29.37 -3.41
N GLU A 12 -0.55 30.53 -3.29
CA GLU A 12 0.72 30.66 -2.58
C GLU A 12 0.45 31.06 -1.13
N ILE A 13 0.96 30.26 -0.21
CA ILE A 13 0.77 30.44 1.22
C ILE A 13 2.13 30.61 1.87
N GLU A 14 2.27 31.68 2.64
CA GLU A 14 3.43 31.87 3.48
C GLU A 14 3.35 30.94 4.70
N VAL A 15 4.43 30.24 4.93
CA VAL A 15 4.53 29.19 5.94
C VAL A 15 5.74 29.45 6.82
N LYS A 16 5.70 29.01 8.05
CA LYS A 16 6.87 29.08 8.94
C LYS A 16 7.70 27.81 8.81
N THR A 17 9.01 27.94 8.93
CA THR A 17 9.90 26.79 9.05
C THR A 17 9.48 25.93 10.24
N GLY A 18 9.40 24.62 10.04
CA GLY A 18 8.90 23.66 11.05
C GLY A 18 7.37 23.50 11.06
N GLU A 19 6.63 24.14 10.16
CA GLU A 19 5.19 23.99 10.08
C GLU A 19 4.81 22.74 9.25
N ASN A 20 3.77 22.05 9.71
CA ASN A 20 3.28 20.83 9.07
C ASN A 20 2.36 21.15 7.89
N LEU A 21 2.59 20.50 6.74
CA LEU A 21 1.85 20.77 5.50
C LEU A 21 0.34 20.51 5.63
N LEU A 22 -0.10 19.51 6.41
CA LEU A 22 -1.53 19.28 6.63
C LEU A 22 -2.16 20.44 7.40
N LYS A 23 -1.48 20.97 8.41
CA LYS A 23 -1.97 22.12 9.18
C LYS A 23 -2.06 23.37 8.30
N VAL A 24 -1.07 23.56 7.42
CA VAL A 24 -1.07 24.67 6.44
C VAL A 24 -2.27 24.54 5.51
N ALA A 25 -2.51 23.37 4.93
CA ALA A 25 -3.64 23.11 4.03
C ALA A 25 -4.99 23.38 4.73
N ILE A 26 -5.17 22.89 5.95
CA ILE A 26 -6.41 23.11 6.73
C ILE A 26 -6.63 24.58 7.02
N ARG A 27 -5.57 25.29 7.47
CA ARG A 27 -5.64 26.74 7.76
C ARG A 27 -6.02 27.55 6.53
N SER A 28 -5.53 27.17 5.38
CA SER A 28 -5.79 27.83 4.10
C SER A 28 -7.04 27.35 3.39
N LYS A 29 -7.86 26.51 4.06
CA LYS A 29 -9.12 25.97 3.53
C LYS A 29 -8.93 25.18 2.23
N ILE A 30 -7.76 24.58 2.04
CA ILE A 30 -7.50 23.69 0.91
C ILE A 30 -8.17 22.35 1.21
N ASP A 31 -8.92 21.85 0.24
CA ASP A 31 -9.65 20.59 0.35
C ASP A 31 -8.68 19.40 0.27
N ILE A 32 -8.06 19.08 1.41
CA ILE A 32 -7.21 17.91 1.56
C ILE A 32 -7.95 16.86 2.40
N GLN A 33 -8.01 15.64 1.92
CA GLN A 33 -8.66 14.56 2.66
C GLN A 33 -7.78 14.06 3.80
N TYR A 34 -8.35 13.94 4.99
CA TYR A 34 -7.71 13.31 6.13
C TYR A 34 -8.76 12.75 7.09
N SER A 35 -8.47 11.63 7.72
CA SER A 35 -9.38 10.99 8.67
C SER A 35 -8.73 10.74 10.04
N CYS A 36 -7.40 10.61 10.06
CA CYS A 36 -6.65 10.21 11.26
C CYS A 36 -6.28 11.36 12.20
N GLY A 37 -6.66 12.61 11.90
CA GLY A 37 -6.27 13.77 12.71
C GLY A 37 -4.78 14.10 12.68
N GLY A 38 -4.03 13.62 11.68
CA GLY A 38 -2.59 13.88 11.52
C GLY A 38 -1.67 12.73 11.99
N ALA A 39 -2.23 11.63 12.46
CA ALA A 39 -1.45 10.40 12.73
C ALA A 39 -1.12 9.67 11.42
N PRO A 40 0.05 8.99 11.29
CA PRO A 40 0.39 8.24 10.09
C PRO A 40 -0.36 6.90 10.06
N SER A 41 -1.65 6.91 9.72
CA SER A 41 -2.46 5.69 9.72
C SER A 41 -3.46 5.57 8.56
N CYS A 42 -4.09 6.66 8.11
CA CYS A 42 -5.14 6.58 7.08
C CYS A 42 -4.62 6.70 5.64
N ALA A 43 -3.44 7.25 5.46
CA ALA A 43 -2.82 7.54 4.15
C ALA A 43 -3.73 8.31 3.17
N MET A 44 -4.67 9.13 3.67
CA MET A 44 -5.59 9.90 2.82
C MET A 44 -4.99 11.25 2.41
N CYS A 45 -4.18 11.88 3.27
CA CYS A 45 -3.59 13.20 3.02
C CYS A 45 -2.38 13.15 2.07
N LYS A 46 -2.54 12.46 0.94
CA LYS A 46 -1.47 12.32 -0.05
C LYS A 46 -1.31 13.58 -0.87
N VAL A 47 -0.08 14.03 -0.98
CA VAL A 47 0.34 15.14 -1.85
C VAL A 47 1.47 14.66 -2.75
N VAL A 48 1.56 15.22 -3.94
CA VAL A 48 2.67 14.98 -4.88
C VAL A 48 3.58 16.19 -4.83
N ILE A 49 4.85 15.99 -4.55
CA ILE A 49 5.84 17.06 -4.58
C ILE A 49 6.27 17.27 -6.02
N LYS A 50 6.04 18.47 -6.55
CA LYS A 50 6.49 18.85 -7.89
C LYS A 50 7.87 19.46 -7.85
N ASN A 51 8.08 20.40 -6.94
CA ASN A 51 9.36 21.09 -6.75
C ASN A 51 9.58 21.35 -5.27
N GLY A 52 10.85 21.53 -4.86
CA GLY A 52 11.21 21.93 -3.50
C GLY A 52 11.25 20.77 -2.51
N GLU A 53 11.54 19.55 -2.96
CA GLU A 53 11.67 18.36 -2.10
C GLU A 53 12.81 18.53 -1.07
N GLU A 54 13.85 19.29 -1.43
CA GLU A 54 15.01 19.60 -0.59
C GLU A 54 14.67 20.42 0.66
N TYR A 55 13.60 21.20 0.61
CA TYR A 55 13.14 22.04 1.74
C TYR A 55 12.24 21.29 2.72
N LEU A 56 12.00 20.00 2.47
CA LEU A 56 11.14 19.16 3.27
C LEU A 56 11.95 18.19 4.13
N ASN A 57 11.38 17.77 5.24
CA ASN A 57 11.96 16.74 6.08
C ASN A 57 12.12 15.41 5.33
N LYS A 58 13.08 14.59 5.76
CA LYS A 58 13.23 13.21 5.27
C LYS A 58 11.98 12.39 5.60
N MET A 59 11.67 11.45 4.73
CA MET A 59 10.57 10.51 4.98
C MET A 59 10.81 9.64 6.19
N GLU A 60 9.78 9.46 6.97
CA GLU A 60 9.80 8.51 8.08
C GLU A 60 9.46 7.09 7.61
N PRO A 61 9.98 6.05 8.28
CA PRO A 61 9.69 4.66 7.93
C PRO A 61 8.19 4.35 7.87
N LYS A 62 7.40 4.90 8.78
CA LYS A 62 5.94 4.74 8.82
C LYS A 62 5.24 5.33 7.59
N GLU A 63 5.77 6.43 7.06
CA GLU A 63 5.26 7.04 5.84
C GLU A 63 5.56 6.14 4.63
N ILE A 64 6.77 5.59 4.57
CA ILE A 64 7.20 4.65 3.52
C ILE A 64 6.33 3.39 3.52
N ASP A 65 6.05 2.82 4.69
CA ASP A 65 5.19 1.64 4.83
C ASP A 65 3.77 1.90 4.30
N LEU A 66 3.21 3.09 4.55
CA LEU A 66 1.87 3.47 4.10
C LEU A 66 1.79 3.81 2.62
N LEU A 67 2.83 4.42 2.05
CA LEU A 67 2.87 4.81 0.64
C LEU A 67 3.37 3.68 -0.26
N GLY A 68 4.11 2.72 0.31
CA GLY A 68 4.78 1.65 -0.43
C GLY A 68 5.97 2.15 -1.26
N ASN A 69 6.63 1.25 -1.94
CA ASN A 69 7.83 1.54 -2.73
C ASN A 69 7.58 2.43 -3.97
N THR A 70 6.34 2.75 -4.28
CA THR A 70 6.00 3.63 -5.40
C THR A 70 6.31 5.11 -5.16
N TYR A 71 6.63 5.47 -3.93
CA TYR A 71 7.00 6.83 -3.54
C TYR A 71 8.12 7.41 -4.42
N PHE A 72 9.19 6.66 -4.64
CA PHE A 72 10.33 7.12 -5.44
C PHE A 72 9.95 7.53 -6.87
N LEU A 73 8.96 6.86 -7.45
CA LEU A 73 8.49 7.13 -8.81
C LEU A 73 7.45 8.27 -8.84
N THR A 74 6.60 8.33 -7.83
CA THR A 74 5.45 9.22 -7.83
C THR A 74 5.66 10.50 -7.04
N LYS A 75 6.77 10.61 -6.28
CA LYS A 75 7.07 11.71 -5.36
C LYS A 75 5.91 12.05 -4.42
N LYS A 76 5.15 11.03 -4.03
CA LYS A 76 4.02 11.20 -3.11
C LYS A 76 4.51 11.24 -1.67
N ARG A 77 3.97 12.16 -0.90
CA ARG A 77 4.21 12.31 0.53
C ARG A 77 2.88 12.35 1.28
N LEU A 78 2.93 12.10 2.58
CA LEU A 78 1.79 12.33 3.47
C LEU A 78 1.90 13.74 4.07
N ALA A 79 0.97 14.62 3.77
CA ALA A 79 0.99 15.99 4.27
C ALA A 79 1.05 16.05 5.81
N CYS A 80 0.48 15.06 6.51
CA CYS A 80 0.55 14.97 7.96
C CYS A 80 1.94 14.60 8.51
N GLN A 81 2.82 14.05 7.70
CA GLN A 81 4.18 13.65 8.07
C GLN A 81 5.26 14.51 7.38
N THR A 82 4.85 15.58 6.74
CA THR A 82 5.75 16.45 6.00
C THR A 82 5.80 17.83 6.64
N TRP A 83 7.00 18.27 6.97
CA TRP A 83 7.31 19.60 7.54
C TRP A 83 8.31 20.33 6.66
N LEU A 84 8.20 21.64 6.62
CA LEU A 84 9.24 22.47 6.02
C LEU A 84 10.43 22.60 6.98
N THR A 85 11.61 22.26 6.51
CA THR A 85 12.85 22.34 7.30
C THR A 85 13.67 23.57 7.00
N GLU A 86 13.57 24.07 5.78
CA GLU A 86 14.36 25.20 5.30
C GLU A 86 13.50 26.24 4.58
N ASP A 87 14.06 27.44 4.42
CA ASP A 87 13.41 28.51 3.67
C ASP A 87 13.51 28.24 2.17
N GLY A 88 12.36 28.12 1.52
CA GLY A 88 12.28 27.85 0.08
C GLY A 88 10.84 27.87 -0.41
N SER A 89 10.65 27.61 -1.69
CA SER A 89 9.33 27.45 -2.27
C SER A 89 9.07 25.99 -2.61
N VAL A 90 7.92 25.47 -2.18
CA VAL A 90 7.51 24.09 -2.42
C VAL A 90 6.24 24.09 -3.23
N ASP A 91 6.25 23.40 -4.36
CA ASP A 91 5.07 23.21 -5.20
C ASP A 91 4.47 21.82 -4.92
N LEU A 92 3.23 21.81 -4.48
CA LEU A 92 2.47 20.62 -4.13
C LEU A 92 1.26 20.47 -5.04
N GLU A 93 1.03 19.26 -5.49
CA GLU A 93 -0.23 18.89 -6.10
C GLU A 93 -0.99 17.98 -5.14
N LEU A 94 -2.24 18.31 -4.86
CA LEU A 94 -3.10 17.37 -4.15
C LEU A 94 -3.19 16.10 -4.99
N ALA A 95 -2.74 14.98 -4.43
CA ALA A 95 -2.95 13.72 -5.13
C ALA A 95 -4.46 13.56 -5.30
N PRO A 96 -4.97 13.49 -6.52
CA PRO A 96 -6.37 13.21 -6.69
C PRO A 96 -6.66 11.97 -5.88
N ASP A 97 -7.60 12.09 -4.93
CA ASP A 97 -8.14 10.92 -4.30
C ASP A 97 -8.43 9.95 -5.44
N ARG A 98 -8.21 8.69 -5.20
CA ARG A 98 -8.55 7.66 -6.16
C ARG A 98 -10.08 7.62 -6.28
N GLN A 99 -10.66 8.75 -6.72
CA GLN A 99 -11.93 8.74 -7.37
C GLN A 99 -11.70 7.81 -8.55
N GLU A 100 -12.16 6.60 -8.35
CA GLU A 100 -12.48 5.66 -9.40
C GLU A 100 -12.12 6.22 -10.79
N LYS A 101 -10.85 6.07 -11.20
CA LYS A 101 -10.67 5.87 -12.63
C LYS A 101 -11.54 4.66 -12.85
N GLU A 102 -12.73 4.90 -13.36
CA GLU A 102 -13.57 3.90 -13.93
C GLU A 102 -12.62 2.96 -14.65
N THR A 103 -12.34 1.82 -14.03
CA THR A 103 -11.73 0.73 -14.76
C THR A 103 -12.67 0.57 -15.92
N PRO A 104 -12.22 0.78 -17.17
CA PRO A 104 -13.13 0.74 -18.30
C PRO A 104 -13.96 -0.50 -18.13
N SER A 105 -15.28 -0.33 -18.18
CA SER A 105 -16.28 -1.38 -17.91
C SER A 105 -16.05 -2.66 -18.73
N SER A 106 -15.18 -2.58 -19.73
CA SER A 106 -14.68 -3.69 -20.54
C SER A 106 -13.87 -4.75 -19.75
N PHE A 107 -13.35 -4.44 -18.54
CA PHE A 107 -12.64 -5.42 -17.72
C PHE A 107 -13.53 -6.08 -16.65
N ARG A 108 -14.72 -5.59 -16.42
CA ARG A 108 -15.69 -6.31 -15.59
C ARG A 108 -16.33 -7.39 -16.47
N LYS A 109 -15.76 -8.57 -16.47
CA LYS A 109 -16.48 -9.74 -17.00
C LYS A 109 -17.85 -9.79 -16.32
N PRO A 110 -18.94 -9.95 -17.09
CA PRO A 110 -20.27 -10.01 -16.49
C PRO A 110 -20.32 -11.14 -15.45
N GLU A 111 -21.01 -10.89 -14.35
CA GLU A 111 -21.09 -11.80 -13.19
C GLU A 111 -21.53 -13.21 -13.59
N SER A 112 -22.22 -13.34 -14.72
CA SER A 112 -22.60 -14.60 -15.33
C SER A 112 -21.42 -15.46 -15.83
N GLU A 113 -20.28 -14.88 -16.16
CA GLU A 113 -19.09 -15.62 -16.58
C GLU A 113 -18.32 -16.21 -15.39
N TRP A 114 -18.30 -15.52 -14.24
CA TRP A 114 -17.67 -16.04 -13.03
C TRP A 114 -18.36 -17.29 -12.51
N ARG A 115 -19.71 -17.35 -12.63
CA ARG A 115 -20.50 -18.50 -12.18
C ARG A 115 -20.26 -19.74 -13.05
N LYS A 116 -20.00 -19.57 -14.34
CA LYS A 116 -19.71 -20.70 -15.24
C LYS A 116 -18.36 -21.34 -14.93
N THR A 117 -17.34 -20.54 -14.68
CA THR A 117 -15.98 -21.06 -14.35
C THR A 117 -15.93 -21.77 -13.00
N ASP A 118 -16.75 -21.34 -12.03
CA ASP A 118 -16.83 -22.00 -10.73
C ASP A 118 -17.55 -23.35 -10.78
N VAL A 119 -18.54 -23.48 -11.64
CA VAL A 119 -19.25 -24.75 -11.85
C VAL A 119 -18.33 -25.76 -12.55
N GLU A 120 -17.64 -25.34 -13.62
CA GLU A 120 -16.66 -26.20 -14.32
C GLU A 120 -15.50 -26.60 -13.41
N ARG A 121 -15.02 -25.68 -12.57
CA ARG A 121 -13.97 -25.99 -11.59
C ARG A 121 -14.43 -27.00 -10.54
N ARG A 122 -15.69 -26.94 -10.09
CA ARG A 122 -16.26 -27.88 -9.13
C ARG A 122 -16.47 -29.27 -9.72
N GLU A 123 -16.79 -29.37 -11.00
CA GLU A 123 -16.91 -30.67 -11.69
C GLU A 123 -15.54 -31.31 -11.95
N SER A 124 -14.52 -30.53 -12.27
CA SER A 124 -13.16 -31.05 -12.49
C SER A 124 -12.52 -31.61 -11.20
N VAL A 125 -12.92 -31.09 -10.04
CA VAL A 125 -12.44 -31.58 -8.71
C VAL A 125 -13.15 -32.89 -8.28
N ARG A 126 -14.28 -33.24 -8.89
CA ARG A 126 -15.02 -34.49 -8.61
C ARG A 126 -14.50 -35.72 -9.35
N ARG A 127 -13.31 -35.66 -9.95
CA ARG A 127 -12.70 -36.87 -10.48
C ARG A 127 -12.43 -37.83 -9.32
N PRO A 128 -13.03 -39.03 -9.30
CA PRO A 128 -12.76 -39.97 -8.26
C PRO A 128 -11.27 -40.34 -8.30
N LEU A 129 -10.64 -40.23 -7.15
CA LEU A 129 -9.26 -40.69 -6.99
C LEU A 129 -9.17 -42.17 -7.48
N PRO A 130 -8.16 -42.51 -8.30
CA PRO A 130 -7.98 -43.89 -8.71
C PRO A 130 -7.81 -44.73 -7.45
N ALA A 131 -8.62 -45.77 -7.37
CA ALA A 131 -8.60 -46.70 -6.25
C ALA A 131 -7.16 -47.15 -5.97
N SER A 132 -6.67 -46.86 -4.77
CA SER A 132 -5.35 -47.28 -4.35
C SER A 132 -5.32 -48.81 -4.38
N LYS A 133 -4.54 -49.37 -5.27
CA LYS A 133 -4.25 -50.81 -5.29
C LYS A 133 -3.54 -51.12 -3.97
N ASN A 134 -4.29 -51.75 -3.07
CA ASN A 134 -3.78 -52.37 -1.86
C ASN A 134 -2.65 -53.31 -2.23
N HIS A 135 -1.42 -52.93 -2.07
CA HIS A 135 -0.32 -53.84 -1.99
C HIS A 135 -0.29 -54.46 -0.58
N ARG A 136 -1.13 -55.48 -0.43
CA ARG A 136 -0.91 -56.55 0.57
C ARG A 136 0.33 -57.32 0.14
N GLY A 137 1.29 -57.39 0.98
CA GLY A 137 2.37 -58.40 0.84
C GLY A 137 3.60 -57.94 1.58
N LYS A 138 3.93 -58.42 2.56
CA LYS A 138 4.38 -59.63 3.18
C LYS A 138 5.25 -59.29 4.38
N SER A 139 4.84 -59.79 5.46
CA SER A 139 5.52 -60.16 6.68
C SER A 139 6.95 -60.66 6.53
N SER A 140 7.65 -60.50 7.64
CA SER A 140 8.83 -61.28 8.09
C SER A 140 10.14 -60.53 7.94
N GLN A 141 10.91 -60.27 8.95
CA GLN A 141 11.48 -61.16 9.95
C GLN A 141 12.17 -60.36 11.06
N LYS A 142 12.01 -60.86 12.26
CA LYS A 142 12.88 -60.81 13.41
C LYS A 142 14.34 -60.52 13.09
N ASN A 143 14.94 -59.57 13.82
CA ASN A 143 16.30 -59.80 14.27
C ASN A 143 16.47 -59.31 15.72
N LYS A 144 16.78 -60.32 16.52
CA LYS A 144 17.19 -60.25 17.93
C LYS A 144 18.60 -59.67 18.04
N GLY A 145 18.79 -58.83 19.03
CA GLY A 145 19.93 -58.94 19.92
C GLY A 145 21.20 -58.23 19.50
N LYS A 146 21.63 -57.25 20.26
CA LYS A 146 22.74 -57.46 21.19
C LYS A 146 22.99 -56.20 22.02
N SER A 147 22.89 -56.44 23.31
CA SER A 147 23.48 -55.60 24.37
C SER A 147 24.96 -55.39 24.14
N GLY A 148 25.42 -54.22 24.39
CA GLY A 148 26.84 -53.87 24.45
C GLY A 148 27.04 -52.75 25.44
N LYS A 149 27.55 -53.13 26.62
CA LYS A 149 27.99 -52.33 27.75
C LYS A 149 28.99 -51.23 27.35
N ARG A 150 28.87 -50.17 28.09
CA ARG A 150 29.94 -49.16 28.26
C ARG A 150 31.17 -49.75 29.01
N PRO A 151 32.28 -49.05 28.96
CA PRO A 151 32.65 -48.10 30.04
C PRO A 151 32.71 -46.68 29.59
#